data_93451a0b7281f6d543733f3204a59054
#
_entry.id   93451a0b7281f6d543733f3204a59054
#
_cell.length_a   1.000
_cell.length_b   1.000
_cell.length_c   1.000
_cell.angle_alpha   90.00
_cell.angle_beta   90.00
_cell.angle_gamma   90.00
#
_symmetry.space_group_name_H-M   'P 1'
#
loop_
_entity.id
_entity.type
_entity.pdbx_description
1 polymer ?
#
loop_
_entity_poly.entity_id
_entity_poly.type
_entity_poly.pdbx_seq_one_letter_code
_entity_poly.pdbx_strand_id
1 'polypeptide(L)'
;QQFDQLQTMYTSLTGPREILGLLMGGDLDQLLEAKFEDIPGLIRGIQSGDWSNLIGPNAGPMRTQMTQALASAGFDEDTLSEIANSGKPGAEGVATRATTGAVMSVAAQNSHAEAALSLERVERLVSMIPEMEDLKASMDHNTRVTAELAIAMTRMWELEAIQTLGAGNAGVVDAAAIAEERRYMDFTLPSLEP
;
A
#
# COMPACT_ATOMS: atom_id res chain seq x y z
N GLN A 1 -52.26 17.26 -12.79
CA GLN A 1 -51.06 18.14 -12.73
C GLN A 1 -50.34 18.06 -11.39
N GLN A 2 -50.98 18.37 -10.22
CA GLN A 2 -50.29 18.29 -8.92
C GLN A 2 -49.96 16.83 -8.50
N PHE A 3 -50.86 15.93 -8.78
CA PHE A 3 -50.65 14.51 -8.52
C PHE A 3 -49.54 13.92 -9.40
N ASP A 4 -49.46 14.31 -10.66
CA ASP A 4 -48.43 13.89 -11.60
C ASP A 4 -47.08 14.48 -11.20
N GLN A 5 -47.04 15.70 -10.69
CA GLN A 5 -45.82 16.29 -10.14
C GLN A 5 -45.34 15.57 -8.89
N LEU A 6 -46.24 15.22 -7.96
CA LEU A 6 -45.92 14.45 -6.76
C LEU A 6 -45.44 13.05 -7.11
N GLN A 7 -46.05 12.40 -8.09
CA GLN A 7 -45.64 11.07 -8.54
C GLN A 7 -44.28 11.12 -9.24
N THR A 8 -44.02 12.16 -10.02
CA THR A 8 -42.69 12.39 -10.64
C THR A 8 -41.62 12.66 -9.58
N MET A 9 -41.92 13.50 -8.58
CA MET A 9 -41.02 13.71 -7.44
C MET A 9 -40.77 12.42 -6.64
N TYR A 10 -41.83 11.64 -6.39
CA TYR A 10 -41.70 10.38 -5.67
C TYR A 10 -40.84 9.37 -6.45
N THR A 11 -41.06 9.19 -7.75
CA THR A 11 -40.28 8.32 -8.61
C THR A 11 -38.81 8.77 -8.75
N SER A 12 -38.59 10.09 -8.81
CA SER A 12 -37.21 10.63 -8.84
C SER A 12 -36.48 10.41 -7.54
N LEU A 13 -37.18 10.36 -6.40
CA LEU A 13 -36.59 10.08 -5.08
C LEU A 13 -36.47 8.59 -4.73
N THR A 14 -37.37 7.74 -5.26
CA THR A 14 -37.49 6.32 -4.88
C THR A 14 -37.19 5.34 -6.01
N GLY A 15 -36.92 5.83 -7.23
CA GLY A 15 -36.59 4.98 -8.38
C GLY A 15 -35.38 4.06 -8.11
N PRO A 16 -35.26 2.94 -8.83
CA PRO A 16 -34.17 1.98 -8.60
C PRO A 16 -32.83 2.72 -8.67
N ARG A 17 -32.12 2.67 -7.56
CA ARG A 17 -30.79 3.26 -7.46
C ARG A 17 -29.82 2.24 -8.06
N GLU A 18 -29.32 2.47 -9.23
CA GLU A 18 -28.14 1.79 -9.77
C GLU A 18 -26.87 2.27 -9.07
N ILE A 19 -26.94 2.53 -7.74
CA ILE A 19 -25.78 2.94 -6.93
C ILE A 19 -24.68 1.87 -7.01
N LEU A 20 -25.06 0.59 -7.03
CA LEU A 20 -24.15 -0.52 -7.24
C LEU A 20 -23.47 -0.47 -8.62
N GLY A 21 -24.21 -0.12 -9.69
CA GLY A 21 -23.61 0.02 -11.03
C GLY A 21 -22.68 1.25 -11.15
N LEU A 22 -22.97 2.32 -10.39
CA LEU A 22 -22.13 3.52 -10.31
C LEU A 22 -20.88 3.30 -9.43
N LEU A 23 -20.99 2.47 -8.37
CA LEU A 23 -19.88 2.08 -7.51
C LEU A 23 -19.11 0.89 -8.07
N MET A 24 -19.78 0.01 -8.84
CA MET A 24 -19.20 -1.20 -9.44
C MET A 24 -18.86 -1.04 -10.93
N GLY A 25 -18.77 0.17 -11.45
CA GLY A 25 -18.02 0.36 -12.70
C GLY A 25 -16.64 -0.21 -12.44
N GLY A 26 -16.19 -1.24 -13.17
CA GLY A 26 -15.05 -2.13 -12.94
C GLY A 26 -13.72 -1.55 -12.44
N ASP A 27 -13.69 -0.27 -12.11
CA ASP A 27 -12.57 0.46 -11.52
C ASP A 27 -12.44 0.21 -10.00
N LEU A 28 -13.51 -0.15 -9.28
CA LEU A 28 -13.45 -0.35 -7.83
C LEU A 28 -12.77 -1.66 -7.46
N ASP A 29 -13.04 -2.72 -8.23
CA ASP A 29 -12.34 -3.99 -8.07
C ASP A 29 -10.85 -3.84 -8.38
N GLN A 30 -10.48 -3.06 -9.41
CA GLN A 30 -9.08 -2.76 -9.73
C GLN A 30 -8.39 -1.91 -8.66
N LEU A 31 -9.12 -1.00 -8.01
CA LEU A 31 -8.60 -0.15 -6.93
C LEU A 31 -8.33 -0.90 -5.63
N LEU A 32 -9.05 -2.00 -5.38
CA LEU A 32 -8.88 -2.83 -4.20
C LEU A 32 -7.85 -3.95 -4.39
N GLU A 33 -7.26 -4.06 -5.57
CA GLU A 33 -6.63 -5.27 -6.09
C GLU A 33 -5.13 -5.46 -5.79
N ALA A 34 -4.43 -4.48 -5.23
CA ALA A 34 -3.06 -4.71 -4.74
C ALA A 34 -3.06 -4.62 -3.21
N LYS A 35 -3.18 -5.76 -2.54
CA LYS A 35 -3.13 -5.81 -1.09
C LYS A 35 -1.81 -6.41 -0.63
N PHE A 36 -1.15 -5.69 0.25
CA PHE A 36 -0.15 -6.27 1.13
C PHE A 36 -0.87 -6.94 2.30
N GLU A 37 -1.14 -8.23 2.20
CA GLU A 37 -1.92 -8.95 3.21
C GLU A 37 -1.12 -9.10 4.52
N ASP A 38 0.18 -9.37 4.40
CA ASP A 38 1.13 -9.44 5.51
C ASP A 38 2.47 -8.80 5.11
N ILE A 39 2.66 -7.53 5.44
CA ILE A 39 3.90 -6.80 5.11
C ILE A 39 5.14 -7.41 5.79
N PRO A 40 5.12 -7.76 7.09
CA PRO A 40 6.24 -8.47 7.71
C PRO A 40 6.54 -9.82 7.06
N GLY A 41 5.52 -10.56 6.67
CA GLY A 41 5.66 -11.83 5.93
C GLY A 41 6.24 -11.61 4.54
N LEU A 42 5.81 -10.58 3.84
CA LEU A 42 6.36 -10.22 2.53
C LEU A 42 7.85 -9.84 2.62
N ILE A 43 8.24 -9.01 3.59
CA ILE A 43 9.65 -8.63 3.80
C ILE A 43 10.53 -9.86 4.01
N ARG A 44 10.10 -10.81 4.84
CA ARG A 44 10.83 -12.08 5.06
C ARG A 44 10.81 -12.98 3.83
N GLY A 45 9.65 -13.04 3.16
CA GLY A 45 9.48 -13.85 1.94
C GLY A 45 10.42 -13.41 0.82
N ILE A 46 10.55 -12.11 0.57
CA ILE A 46 11.44 -11.57 -0.47
C ILE A 46 12.89 -12.03 -0.24
N GLN A 47 13.36 -12.12 1.01
CA GLN A 47 14.70 -12.56 1.35
C GLN A 47 14.95 -14.04 0.99
N SER A 48 13.89 -14.84 0.91
CA SER A 48 13.93 -16.26 0.53
C SER A 48 13.37 -16.55 -0.86
N GLY A 49 13.06 -15.52 -1.65
CA GLY A 49 12.43 -15.67 -2.96
C GLY A 49 10.94 -16.02 -2.92
N ASP A 50 10.30 -16.00 -1.74
CA ASP A 50 8.87 -16.26 -1.58
C ASP A 50 8.04 -14.97 -1.68
N TRP A 51 7.24 -14.87 -2.73
CA TRP A 51 6.37 -13.73 -3.05
C TRP A 51 4.89 -14.01 -2.76
N SER A 52 4.57 -15.07 -2.04
CA SER A 52 3.18 -15.51 -1.80
C SER A 52 2.32 -14.48 -1.05
N ASN A 53 2.94 -13.60 -0.25
CA ASN A 53 2.25 -12.52 0.47
C ASN A 53 1.98 -11.27 -0.38
N LEU A 54 2.40 -11.28 -1.66
CA LEU A 54 2.09 -10.23 -2.63
C LEU A 54 0.98 -10.75 -3.54
N ILE A 55 -0.25 -10.31 -3.28
CA ILE A 55 -1.45 -10.80 -3.97
C ILE A 55 -2.12 -9.68 -4.77
N GLY A 56 -2.91 -10.07 -5.76
CA GLY A 56 -3.69 -9.18 -6.61
C GLY A 56 -3.13 -9.07 -8.04
N PRO A 57 -3.88 -8.46 -8.97
CA PRO A 57 -3.50 -8.37 -10.39
C PRO A 57 -2.26 -7.52 -10.62
N ASN A 58 -1.94 -6.59 -9.73
CA ASN A 58 -0.71 -5.80 -9.79
C ASN A 58 0.50 -6.46 -9.10
N ALA A 59 0.34 -7.66 -8.53
CA ALA A 59 1.43 -8.36 -7.83
C ALA A 59 2.65 -8.60 -8.73
N GLY A 60 2.44 -9.01 -9.99
CA GLY A 60 3.50 -9.21 -10.96
C GLY A 60 4.32 -7.95 -11.26
N PRO A 61 3.70 -6.83 -11.67
CA PRO A 61 4.37 -5.55 -11.84
C PRO A 61 5.10 -5.07 -10.57
N MET A 62 4.49 -5.15 -9.40
CA MET A 62 5.10 -4.75 -8.13
C MET A 62 6.31 -5.61 -7.78
N ARG A 63 6.23 -6.93 -7.97
CA ARG A 63 7.38 -7.83 -7.81
C ARG A 63 8.54 -7.38 -8.69
N THR A 64 8.27 -7.12 -9.97
CA THR A 64 9.31 -6.66 -10.91
C THR A 64 9.95 -5.35 -10.44
N GLN A 65 9.17 -4.39 -9.99
CA GLN A 65 9.67 -3.11 -9.48
C GLN A 65 10.53 -3.31 -8.22
N MET A 66 10.10 -4.15 -7.27
CA MET A 66 10.85 -4.46 -6.05
C MET A 66 12.18 -5.15 -6.38
N THR A 67 12.16 -6.14 -7.27
CA THR A 67 13.37 -6.84 -7.72
C THR A 67 14.34 -5.87 -8.41
N GLN A 68 13.84 -4.97 -9.25
CA GLN A 68 14.66 -3.93 -9.89
C GLN A 68 15.24 -2.94 -8.89
N ALA A 69 14.44 -2.50 -7.91
CA ALA A 69 14.90 -1.59 -6.85
C ALA A 69 16.04 -2.23 -6.03
N LEU A 70 15.89 -3.49 -5.64
CA LEU A 70 16.91 -4.26 -4.94
C LEU A 70 18.17 -4.45 -5.81
N ALA A 71 18.01 -4.89 -7.05
CA ALA A 71 19.13 -5.13 -7.96
C ALA A 71 19.91 -3.83 -8.26
N SER A 72 19.23 -2.70 -8.40
CA SER A 72 19.88 -1.39 -8.60
C SER A 72 20.75 -0.96 -7.42
N ALA A 73 20.46 -1.47 -6.22
CA ALA A 73 21.23 -1.25 -5.00
C ALA A 73 22.27 -2.36 -4.74
N GLY A 74 22.42 -3.32 -5.67
CA GLY A 74 23.36 -4.43 -5.55
C GLY A 74 22.83 -5.62 -4.73
N PHE A 75 21.52 -5.66 -4.47
CA PHE A 75 20.85 -6.76 -3.77
C PHE A 75 20.01 -7.58 -4.76
N ASP A 76 20.66 -8.36 -5.63
CA ASP A 76 19.93 -9.37 -6.39
C ASP A 76 19.42 -10.51 -5.46
N GLU A 77 18.59 -11.38 -5.99
CA GLU A 77 17.92 -12.42 -5.19
C GLU A 77 18.91 -13.37 -4.51
N ASP A 78 19.99 -13.73 -5.21
CA ASP A 78 21.04 -14.60 -4.68
C ASP A 78 21.83 -13.90 -3.58
N THR A 79 22.31 -12.69 -3.83
CA THR A 79 23.06 -11.87 -2.87
C THR A 79 22.24 -11.59 -1.61
N LEU A 80 20.94 -11.29 -1.75
CA LEU A 80 20.06 -11.02 -0.62
C LEU A 80 19.88 -12.25 0.24
N SER A 81 19.68 -13.42 -0.38
CA SER A 81 19.55 -14.71 0.29
C SER A 81 20.86 -15.11 0.98
N GLU A 82 22.01 -14.94 0.32
CA GLU A 82 23.33 -15.21 0.92
C GLU A 82 23.57 -14.34 2.15
N ILE A 83 23.24 -13.04 2.08
CA ILE A 83 23.40 -12.13 3.22
C ILE A 83 22.48 -12.55 4.35
N ALA A 84 21.19 -12.77 4.09
CA ALA A 84 20.19 -13.14 5.09
C ALA A 84 20.58 -14.44 5.84
N ASN A 85 21.16 -15.41 5.13
CA ASN A 85 21.51 -16.74 5.67
C ASN A 85 22.98 -16.90 6.07
N SER A 86 23.78 -15.83 5.98
CA SER A 86 25.23 -15.91 6.23
C SER A 86 25.61 -16.23 7.68
N GLY A 87 24.70 -16.06 8.63
CA GLY A 87 24.99 -16.18 10.07
C GLY A 87 25.97 -15.13 10.60
N LYS A 88 26.35 -14.15 9.76
CA LYS A 88 27.25 -13.07 10.19
C LYS A 88 26.46 -12.04 11.01
N PRO A 89 27.05 -11.47 12.06
CA PRO A 89 26.43 -10.40 12.82
C PRO A 89 25.98 -9.25 11.93
N GLY A 90 24.75 -8.75 12.14
CA GLY A 90 24.17 -7.65 11.40
C GLY A 90 23.70 -7.94 9.96
N ALA A 91 24.06 -9.09 9.39
CA ALA A 91 23.74 -9.43 7.99
C ALA A 91 22.22 -9.53 7.73
N GLU A 92 21.50 -10.20 8.63
CA GLU A 92 20.02 -10.27 8.56
C GLU A 92 19.40 -8.87 8.64
N GLY A 93 19.96 -7.99 9.47
CA GLY A 93 19.54 -6.58 9.56
C GLY A 93 19.74 -5.82 8.26
N VAL A 94 20.84 -6.07 7.54
CA VAL A 94 21.08 -5.45 6.21
C VAL A 94 20.06 -5.96 5.21
N ALA A 95 19.81 -7.26 5.13
CA ALA A 95 18.81 -7.83 4.24
C ALA A 95 17.40 -7.28 4.54
N THR A 96 17.03 -7.20 5.82
CA THR A 96 15.74 -6.64 6.25
C THR A 96 15.58 -5.18 5.86
N ARG A 97 16.62 -4.35 6.05
CA ARG A 97 16.58 -2.93 5.62
C ARG A 97 16.44 -2.78 4.12
N ALA A 98 17.22 -3.53 3.34
CA ALA A 98 17.14 -3.49 1.88
C ALA A 98 15.73 -3.86 1.38
N THR A 99 15.18 -4.96 1.89
CA THR A 99 13.84 -5.44 1.52
C THR A 99 12.74 -4.47 1.94
N THR A 100 12.82 -3.96 3.18
CA THR A 100 11.87 -2.95 3.68
C THR A 100 11.92 -1.69 2.81
N GLY A 101 13.11 -1.22 2.45
CA GLY A 101 13.29 -0.06 1.58
C GLY A 101 12.67 -0.27 0.19
N ALA A 102 12.84 -1.45 -0.40
CA ALA A 102 12.25 -1.78 -1.69
C ALA A 102 10.71 -1.81 -1.61
N VAL A 103 10.14 -2.45 -0.59
CA VAL A 103 8.68 -2.48 -0.37
C VAL A 103 8.12 -1.06 -0.20
N MET A 104 8.73 -0.24 0.64
CA MET A 104 8.30 1.14 0.86
C MET A 104 8.38 2.00 -0.40
N SER A 105 9.47 1.87 -1.16
CA SER A 105 9.67 2.62 -2.41
C SER A 105 8.62 2.28 -3.45
N VAL A 106 8.36 0.99 -3.67
CA VAL A 106 7.37 0.53 -4.64
C VAL A 106 5.94 0.87 -4.19
N ALA A 107 5.63 0.72 -2.90
CA ALA A 107 4.35 1.14 -2.36
C ALA A 107 4.10 2.63 -2.57
N ALA A 108 5.10 3.48 -2.32
CA ALA A 108 5.00 4.92 -2.54
C ALA A 108 4.80 5.27 -4.02
N GLN A 109 5.51 4.61 -4.94
CA GLN A 109 5.35 4.82 -6.39
C GLN A 109 3.95 4.43 -6.87
N ASN A 110 3.44 3.28 -6.42
CA ASN A 110 2.09 2.84 -6.77
C ASN A 110 1.03 3.77 -6.18
N SER A 111 1.15 4.18 -4.92
CA SER A 111 0.24 5.15 -4.31
C SER A 111 0.23 6.50 -5.05
N HIS A 112 1.39 6.95 -5.53
CA HIS A 112 1.48 8.17 -6.35
C HIS A 112 0.76 8.01 -7.70
N ALA A 113 0.95 6.87 -8.37
CA ALA A 113 0.27 6.60 -9.65
C ALA A 113 -1.25 6.50 -9.46
N GLU A 114 -1.72 5.84 -8.40
CA GLU A 114 -3.14 5.74 -8.08
C GLU A 114 -3.74 7.09 -7.69
N ALA A 115 -3.01 7.94 -6.98
CA ALA A 115 -3.45 9.29 -6.66
C ALA A 115 -3.68 10.13 -7.93
N ALA A 116 -2.81 10.00 -8.94
CA ALA A 116 -2.99 10.67 -10.22
C ALA A 116 -4.27 10.19 -10.95
N LEU A 117 -4.54 8.88 -10.96
CA LEU A 117 -5.76 8.32 -11.53
C LEU A 117 -7.01 8.74 -10.75
N SER A 118 -6.92 8.84 -9.43
CA SER A 118 -8.03 9.32 -8.59
C SER A 118 -8.33 10.79 -8.88
N LEU A 119 -7.32 11.63 -9.04
CA LEU A 119 -7.48 13.02 -9.43
C LEU A 119 -8.20 13.15 -10.78
N GLU A 120 -7.80 12.38 -11.78
CA GLU A 120 -8.45 12.37 -13.10
C GLU A 120 -9.93 11.95 -13.01
N ARG A 121 -10.26 10.99 -12.14
CA ARG A 121 -11.66 10.60 -11.90
C ARG A 121 -12.45 11.73 -11.23
N VAL A 122 -11.86 12.40 -10.24
CA VAL A 122 -12.49 13.55 -9.57
C VAL A 122 -12.70 14.70 -10.55
N GLU A 123 -11.73 15.02 -11.40
CA GLU A 123 -11.87 16.05 -12.44
C GLU A 123 -13.03 15.73 -13.41
N ARG A 124 -13.14 14.46 -13.84
CA ARG A 124 -14.29 14.02 -14.64
C ARG A 124 -15.62 14.21 -13.91
N LEU A 125 -15.68 13.84 -12.64
CA LEU A 125 -16.89 14.05 -11.83
C LEU A 125 -17.23 15.52 -11.71
N VAL A 126 -16.26 16.40 -11.47
CA VAL A 126 -16.48 17.85 -11.40
C VAL A 126 -17.00 18.40 -12.73
N SER A 127 -16.48 17.93 -13.86
CA SER A 127 -16.93 18.35 -15.18
C SER A 127 -18.38 17.96 -15.50
N MET A 128 -18.91 16.93 -14.85
CA MET A 128 -20.31 16.49 -15.02
C MET A 128 -21.32 17.28 -14.18
N ILE A 129 -20.90 18.13 -13.24
CA ILE A 129 -21.80 18.91 -12.38
C ILE A 129 -22.83 19.74 -13.19
N PRO A 130 -22.45 20.44 -14.29
CA PRO A 130 -23.40 21.21 -15.06
C PRO A 130 -24.47 20.37 -15.81
N GLU A 131 -24.24 19.07 -15.95
CA GLU A 131 -25.11 18.13 -16.64
C GLU A 131 -26.19 17.51 -15.71
N MET A 132 -26.12 17.82 -14.39
CA MET A 132 -27.09 17.32 -13.43
C MET A 132 -28.43 18.00 -13.57
N GLU A 133 -29.40 17.36 -14.22
CA GLU A 133 -30.70 17.93 -14.55
C GLU A 133 -31.70 17.88 -13.39
N ASP A 134 -31.50 17.00 -12.41
CA ASP A 134 -32.45 16.81 -11.30
C ASP A 134 -31.73 16.55 -9.95
N LEU A 135 -32.52 16.60 -8.88
CA LEU A 135 -32.03 16.38 -7.52
C LEU A 135 -31.43 14.97 -7.32
N LYS A 136 -32.01 13.96 -7.96
CA LYS A 136 -31.54 12.58 -7.87
C LYS A 136 -30.16 12.46 -8.50
N ALA A 137 -29.98 12.98 -9.71
CA ALA A 137 -28.68 13.00 -10.39
C ALA A 137 -27.62 13.72 -9.54
N SER A 138 -27.97 14.85 -8.91
CA SER A 138 -27.09 15.58 -8.01
C SER A 138 -26.72 14.77 -6.76
N MET A 139 -27.68 14.03 -6.17
CA MET A 139 -27.42 13.18 -4.99
C MET A 139 -26.54 11.97 -5.35
N ASP A 140 -26.80 11.33 -6.48
CA ASP A 140 -26.02 10.18 -6.95
C ASP A 140 -24.59 10.62 -7.29
N HIS A 141 -24.43 11.77 -7.89
CA HIS A 141 -23.14 12.40 -8.15
C HIS A 141 -22.36 12.69 -6.86
N ASN A 142 -23.01 13.32 -5.86
CA ASN A 142 -22.39 13.58 -4.57
C ASN A 142 -21.96 12.28 -3.84
N THR A 143 -22.77 11.23 -3.95
CA THR A 143 -22.41 9.90 -3.41
C THR A 143 -21.17 9.36 -4.07
N ARG A 144 -21.01 9.51 -5.39
CA ARG A 144 -19.84 9.08 -6.14
C ARG A 144 -18.59 9.88 -5.74
N VAL A 145 -18.68 11.19 -5.62
CA VAL A 145 -17.56 12.04 -5.15
C VAL A 145 -17.13 11.63 -3.74
N THR A 146 -18.10 11.32 -2.86
CA THR A 146 -17.81 10.87 -1.50
C THR A 146 -17.11 9.49 -1.50
N ALA A 147 -17.51 8.59 -2.38
CA ALA A 147 -16.87 7.29 -2.54
C ALA A 147 -15.41 7.42 -3.01
N GLU A 148 -15.13 8.28 -4.00
CA GLU A 148 -13.75 8.57 -4.44
C GLU A 148 -12.89 9.15 -3.30
N LEU A 149 -13.46 10.04 -2.48
CA LEU A 149 -12.76 10.55 -1.31
C LEU A 149 -12.44 9.43 -0.30
N ALA A 150 -13.38 8.52 -0.03
CA ALA A 150 -13.17 7.40 0.86
C ALA A 150 -12.08 6.47 0.35
N ILE A 151 -12.04 6.19 -0.95
CA ILE A 151 -10.98 5.40 -1.60
C ILE A 151 -9.62 6.08 -1.41
N ALA A 152 -9.53 7.38 -1.70
CA ALA A 152 -8.28 8.14 -1.55
C ALA A 152 -7.77 8.11 -0.09
N MET A 153 -8.68 8.26 0.89
CA MET A 153 -8.34 8.18 2.31
C MET A 153 -7.84 6.79 2.71
N THR A 154 -8.48 5.72 2.21
CA THR A 154 -8.05 4.34 2.49
C THR A 154 -6.63 4.11 1.97
N ARG A 155 -6.32 4.57 0.76
CA ARG A 155 -4.97 4.47 0.19
C ARG A 155 -3.92 5.25 0.97
N MET A 156 -4.29 6.42 1.46
CA MET A 156 -3.40 7.21 2.32
C MET A 156 -3.10 6.47 3.63
N TRP A 157 -4.09 5.84 4.26
CA TRP A 157 -3.87 5.03 5.46
C TRP A 157 -3.00 3.79 5.20
N GLU A 158 -3.19 3.11 4.07
CA GLU A 158 -2.34 1.99 3.67
C GLU A 158 -0.86 2.43 3.53
N LEU A 159 -0.63 3.55 2.85
CA LEU A 159 0.72 4.11 2.71
C LEU A 159 1.34 4.50 4.06
N GLU A 160 0.57 5.16 4.92
CA GLU A 160 1.01 5.53 6.26
C GLU A 160 1.34 4.29 7.12
N ALA A 161 0.53 3.23 7.03
CA ALA A 161 0.79 1.97 7.71
C ALA A 161 2.11 1.34 7.23
N ILE A 162 2.37 1.31 5.92
CA ILE A 162 3.61 0.80 5.34
C ILE A 162 4.82 1.63 5.82
N GLN A 163 4.72 2.95 5.84
CA GLN A 163 5.77 3.83 6.32
C GLN A 163 6.06 3.61 7.81
N THR A 164 5.01 3.49 8.63
CA THR A 164 5.13 3.25 10.05
C THR A 164 5.79 1.89 10.35
N LEU A 165 5.38 0.84 9.64
CA LEU A 165 6.00 -0.47 9.73
C LEU A 165 7.47 -0.45 9.30
N GLY A 166 7.78 0.26 8.21
CA GLY A 166 9.15 0.43 7.73
C GLY A 166 10.04 1.14 8.74
N ALA A 167 9.54 2.22 9.34
CA ALA A 167 10.25 2.94 10.40
C ALA A 167 10.44 2.07 11.65
N GLY A 168 9.42 1.31 12.04
CA GLY A 168 9.49 0.35 13.14
C GLY A 168 10.54 -0.72 12.91
N ASN A 169 10.57 -1.32 11.73
CA ASN A 169 11.59 -2.32 11.37
C ASN A 169 13.01 -1.74 11.38
N ALA A 170 13.19 -0.52 10.86
CA ALA A 170 14.48 0.15 10.92
C ALA A 170 14.95 0.34 12.37
N GLY A 171 14.05 0.77 13.27
CA GLY A 171 14.36 0.94 14.69
C GLY A 171 14.75 -0.38 15.39
N VAL A 172 14.08 -1.48 15.08
CA VAL A 172 14.43 -2.81 15.62
C VAL A 172 15.81 -3.25 15.14
N VAL A 173 16.11 -3.08 13.85
CA VAL A 173 17.42 -3.43 13.28
C VAL A 173 18.53 -2.56 13.87
N ASP A 174 18.28 -1.27 14.09
CA ASP A 174 19.26 -0.38 14.73
C ASP A 174 19.51 -0.79 16.19
N ALA A 175 18.46 -1.13 16.92
CA ALA A 175 18.61 -1.62 18.30
C ALA A 175 19.40 -2.94 18.35
N ALA A 176 19.18 -3.86 17.40
CA ALA A 176 19.93 -5.10 17.30
C ALA A 176 21.41 -4.84 17.00
N ALA A 177 21.72 -3.92 16.07
CA ALA A 177 23.11 -3.53 15.75
C ALA A 177 23.83 -2.94 16.97
N ILE A 178 23.17 -2.08 17.75
CA ILE A 178 23.71 -1.51 18.99
C ILE A 178 23.95 -2.62 20.04
N ALA A 179 23.02 -3.56 20.16
CA ALA A 179 23.16 -4.68 21.08
C ALA A 179 24.35 -5.58 20.74
N GLU A 180 24.56 -5.85 19.44
CA GLU A 180 25.74 -6.59 18.96
C GLU A 180 27.04 -5.84 19.25
N GLU A 181 27.10 -4.55 18.94
CA GLU A 181 28.27 -3.71 19.21
C GLU A 181 28.65 -3.75 20.71
N ARG A 182 27.66 -3.63 21.59
CA ARG A 182 27.88 -3.74 23.04
C ARG A 182 28.46 -5.09 23.46
N ARG A 183 27.99 -6.19 22.84
CA ARG A 183 28.54 -7.53 23.12
C ARG A 183 30.01 -7.67 22.72
N TYR A 184 30.45 -6.99 21.66
CA TYR A 184 31.85 -6.97 21.25
C TYR A 184 32.72 -6.07 22.13
N MET A 185 32.10 -5.03 22.74
CA MET A 185 32.84 -4.13 23.67
C MET A 185 32.85 -4.58 25.11
N ASP A 186 32.13 -5.64 25.46
CA ASP A 186 32.09 -6.19 26.82
C ASP A 186 33.27 -7.16 27.05
N PHE A 187 34.45 -6.57 27.26
CA PHE A 187 35.68 -7.30 27.61
C PHE A 187 35.65 -7.64 29.08
N THR A 188 35.26 -8.85 29.43
CA THR A 188 35.56 -9.39 30.75
C THR A 188 37.06 -9.72 30.81
N LEU A 189 37.82 -8.94 31.58
CA LEU A 189 39.19 -9.25 31.89
C LEU A 189 39.23 -10.61 32.65
N PRO A 190 40.08 -11.58 32.25
CA PRO A 190 40.24 -12.80 33.03
C PRO A 190 40.70 -12.42 34.42
N SER A 191 40.03 -12.97 35.45
CA SER A 191 40.49 -12.82 36.84
C SER A 191 41.90 -13.42 36.93
N LEU A 192 42.90 -12.57 37.19
CA LEU A 192 44.23 -12.99 37.58
C LEU A 192 44.05 -13.45 39.03
N GLU A 193 43.80 -14.73 39.23
CA GLU A 193 43.95 -15.32 40.55
C GLU A 193 45.46 -15.32 40.90
N PRO A 194 45.83 -14.91 42.13
CA PRO A 194 47.22 -14.86 42.57
C PRO A 194 47.82 -16.23 42.77
#